data_f6ab548d4cc9003263448233ac611fe2
#
_entry.id   f6ab548d4cc9003263448233ac611fe2
#
_cell.length_a   1.000
_cell.length_b   1.000
_cell.length_c   1.000
_cell.angle_alpha   90.00
_cell.angle_beta   90.00
_cell.angle_gamma   90.00
#
_symmetry.space_group_name_H-M   'P 1'
#
loop_
_entity.id
_entity.type
_entity.pdbx_description
1 polymer ?
#
loop_
_entity_poly.entity_id
_entity_poly.type
_entity_poly.pdbx_seq_one_letter_code
_entity_poly.pdbx_strand_id
1 'polypeptide(L)' 'MYWYNPGTRCSESIPAPTTDEEALALLEGDLNTVAFVAEYERLRESGMVIEQALIFTGHEFRLKQLEFRAAR' A
#
# COMPACT_ATOMS: atom_id res chain seq x y z
N MET A 1 8.64 -9.11 4.76
CA MET A 1 8.54 -8.32 3.51
C MET A 1 9.14 -6.94 3.70
N TYR A 2 9.58 -6.31 2.63
CA TYR A 2 10.04 -4.93 2.67
C TYR A 2 8.87 -3.97 2.50
N TRP A 3 8.80 -2.99 3.39
CA TRP A 3 7.74 -1.99 3.37
C TRP A 3 8.34 -0.59 3.45
N TYR A 4 7.96 0.30 2.54
CA TYR A 4 8.42 1.68 2.55
C TYR A 4 7.64 2.48 3.59
N ASN A 5 8.39 3.08 4.54
CA ASN A 5 7.81 3.92 5.58
C ASN A 5 7.93 5.39 5.16
N PRO A 6 6.83 6.07 4.85
CA PRO A 6 6.89 7.47 4.43
C PRO A 6 7.37 8.42 5.54
N GLY A 7 7.22 8.03 6.82
CA GLY A 7 7.68 8.84 7.93
C GLY A 7 9.20 8.92 8.04
N THR A 8 9.89 7.80 7.79
CA THR A 8 11.36 7.72 7.84
C THR A 8 12.01 7.81 6.47
N ARG A 9 11.23 7.68 5.41
CA ARG A 9 11.67 7.62 4.00
C ARG A 9 12.61 6.44 3.74
N CYS A 10 12.46 5.38 4.50
CA CYS A 10 13.28 4.17 4.39
C CYS A 10 12.40 2.95 4.21
N SER A 11 12.92 1.95 3.51
CA SER A 11 12.28 0.64 3.46
C SER A 11 12.70 -0.18 4.69
N GLU A 12 11.74 -0.84 5.30
CA GLU A 12 11.97 -1.67 6.48
C GLU A 12 11.56 -3.10 6.20
N SER A 13 12.27 -4.06 6.81
CA SER A 13 11.85 -5.45 6.78
C SER A 13 10.86 -5.68 7.92
N ILE A 14 9.63 -6.06 7.59
CA ILE A 14 8.57 -6.29 8.57
C ILE A 14 7.94 -7.66 8.33
N PRO A 15 7.31 -8.28 9.34
CA PRO A 15 6.54 -9.49 9.13
C PRO A 15 5.39 -9.24 8.14
N ALA A 16 5.16 -10.17 7.22
CA ALA A 16 4.05 -10.05 6.29
C ALA A 16 2.72 -10.12 7.05
N PRO A 17 1.76 -9.21 6.75
CA PRO A 17 0.46 -9.27 7.41
C PRO A 17 -0.29 -10.55 7.06
N THR A 18 -1.01 -11.09 8.04
CA THR A 18 -1.80 -12.31 7.87
C THR A 18 -3.30 -12.03 7.75
N THR A 19 -3.73 -10.82 8.06
CA THR A 19 -5.13 -10.40 7.99
C THR A 19 -5.26 -9.09 7.23
N ASP A 20 -6.46 -8.83 6.69
CA ASP A 20 -6.74 -7.56 6.02
C ASP A 20 -6.61 -6.37 6.98
N GLU A 21 -6.98 -6.56 8.24
CA GLU A 21 -6.85 -5.50 9.25
C GLU A 21 -5.40 -5.08 9.46
N GLU A 22 -4.48 -6.03 9.53
CA GLU A 22 -3.06 -5.74 9.65
C GLU A 22 -2.53 -5.02 8.42
N ALA A 23 -2.96 -5.44 7.23
CA ALA A 23 -2.56 -4.82 5.98
C ALA A 23 -3.06 -3.37 5.89
N LEU A 24 -4.32 -3.13 6.26
CA LEU A 24 -4.91 -1.80 6.24
C LEU A 24 -4.22 -0.86 7.23
N ALA A 25 -3.78 -1.38 8.37
CA ALA A 25 -3.04 -0.58 9.34
C ALA A 25 -1.73 -0.04 8.76
N LEU A 26 -1.07 -0.79 7.88
CA LEU A 26 0.15 -0.33 7.21
C LEU A 26 -0.11 0.80 6.21
N LEU A 27 -1.33 0.90 5.69
CA LEU A 27 -1.70 1.94 4.73
C LEU A 27 -2.15 3.24 5.40
N GLU A 28 -2.48 3.22 6.69
CA GLU A 28 -3.06 4.37 7.40
C GLU A 28 -2.16 5.58 7.51
N GLY A 29 -0.87 5.45 7.42
CA GLY A 29 0.07 6.58 7.53
C GLY A 29 0.26 7.38 6.26
N ASP A 30 -0.46 7.04 5.19
CA ASP A 30 -0.21 7.64 3.90
C ASP A 30 -1.09 8.87 3.63
N LEU A 31 -0.62 9.75 2.73
CA LEU A 31 -1.29 11.01 2.42
C LEU A 31 -2.68 10.82 1.81
N ASN A 32 -2.93 9.69 1.18
CA ASN A 32 -4.21 9.42 0.53
C ASN A 32 -4.74 8.04 0.94
N THR A 33 -4.93 7.87 2.24
CA THR A 33 -5.35 6.60 2.84
C THR A 33 -6.61 6.02 2.20
N VAL A 34 -7.61 6.88 1.93
CA VAL A 34 -8.89 6.42 1.36
C VAL A 34 -8.68 5.76 0.00
N ALA A 35 -7.88 6.38 -0.87
CA ALA A 35 -7.60 5.82 -2.20
C ALA A 35 -6.81 4.51 -2.10
N PHE A 36 -5.85 4.44 -1.17
CA PHE A 36 -5.05 3.22 -0.98
C PHE A 36 -5.88 2.06 -0.43
N VAL A 37 -6.76 2.35 0.52
CA VAL A 37 -7.66 1.34 1.07
C VAL A 37 -8.59 0.81 -0.03
N ALA A 38 -9.17 1.69 -0.83
CA ALA A 38 -10.05 1.30 -1.93
C ALA A 38 -9.32 0.41 -2.95
N GLU A 39 -8.08 0.78 -3.30
CA GLU A 39 -7.28 -0.02 -4.24
C GLU A 39 -6.93 -1.39 -3.66
N TYR A 40 -6.54 -1.43 -2.38
CA TYR A 40 -6.25 -2.69 -1.71
C TYR A 40 -7.47 -3.61 -1.71
N GLU A 41 -8.63 -3.09 -1.35
CA GLU A 41 -9.86 -3.88 -1.31
C GLU A 41 -10.24 -4.39 -2.69
N ARG A 42 -10.08 -3.58 -3.73
CA ARG A 42 -10.34 -3.98 -5.12
C ARG A 42 -9.43 -5.15 -5.53
N LEU A 43 -8.16 -5.09 -5.19
CA LEU A 43 -7.21 -6.16 -5.50
C LEU A 43 -7.55 -7.46 -4.75
N ARG A 44 -7.96 -7.33 -3.49
CA ARG A 44 -8.38 -8.51 -2.72
C ARG A 44 -9.62 -9.16 -3.31
N GLU A 45 -10.58 -8.37 -3.75
CA GLU A 45 -11.79 -8.89 -4.40
C GLU A 45 -11.47 -9.60 -5.72
N SER A 46 -10.41 -9.18 -6.41
CA SER A 46 -9.98 -9.83 -7.65
C SER A 46 -9.30 -11.18 -7.42
N GLY A 47 -9.04 -11.56 -6.16
CA GLY A 47 -8.42 -12.83 -5.80
C GLY A 47 -6.94 -12.73 -5.45
N MET A 48 -6.37 -11.53 -5.41
CA MET A 48 -4.98 -11.34 -5.06
C MET A 48 -4.75 -11.63 -3.58
N VAL A 49 -3.65 -12.30 -3.23
CA VAL A 49 -3.32 -12.60 -1.83
C VAL A 49 -2.93 -11.32 -1.09
N ILE A 50 -3.07 -11.33 0.26
CA ILE A 50 -2.88 -10.15 1.11
C ILE A 50 -1.52 -9.47 0.84
N GLU A 51 -0.44 -10.23 0.87
CA GLU A 51 0.90 -9.67 0.70
C GLU A 51 1.06 -9.01 -0.67
N GLN A 52 0.60 -9.67 -1.73
CA GLN A 52 0.71 -9.13 -3.08
C GLN A 52 -0.15 -7.88 -3.26
N ALA A 53 -1.38 -7.90 -2.75
CA ALA A 53 -2.27 -6.74 -2.82
C ALA A 53 -1.67 -5.55 -2.08
N LEU A 54 -1.08 -5.79 -0.91
CA LEU A 54 -0.46 -4.75 -0.12
C LEU A 54 0.78 -4.16 -0.81
N ILE A 55 1.65 -5.01 -1.35
CA ILE A 55 2.85 -4.57 -2.06
C ILE A 55 2.47 -3.77 -3.30
N PHE A 56 1.51 -4.25 -4.09
CA PHE A 56 1.05 -3.55 -5.28
C PHE A 56 0.49 -2.17 -4.91
N THR A 57 -0.37 -2.09 -3.91
CA THR A 57 -0.97 -0.83 -3.48
C THR A 57 0.09 0.13 -2.93
N GLY A 58 0.98 -0.37 -2.09
CA GLY A 58 2.00 0.46 -1.43
C GLY A 58 3.13 0.90 -2.34
N HIS A 59 3.33 0.25 -3.47
CA HIS A 59 4.42 0.56 -4.39
C HIS A 59 3.90 1.08 -5.74
N GLU A 60 3.25 0.22 -6.51
CA GLU A 60 2.81 0.58 -7.87
C GLU A 60 1.76 1.69 -7.88
N PHE A 61 0.74 1.55 -7.06
CA PHE A 61 -0.33 2.55 -7.01
C PHE A 61 0.19 3.89 -6.49
N ARG A 62 1.08 3.86 -5.50
CA ARG A 62 1.71 5.08 -4.97
C ARG A 62 2.52 5.81 -6.04
N LEU A 63 3.30 5.07 -6.84
CA LEU A 63 4.07 5.67 -7.92
C LEU A 63 3.17 6.33 -8.95
N LYS A 64 2.05 5.70 -9.31
CA LYS A 64 1.09 6.28 -10.25
C LYS A 64 0.51 7.58 -9.71
N GLN A 65 0.20 7.63 -8.41
CA GLN A 65 -0.31 8.84 -7.78
C GLN A 65 0.71 9.97 -7.80
N LEU A 66 1.97 9.67 -7.55
CA LEU A 66 3.04 10.66 -7.60
C LEU A 66 3.27 11.17 -9.02
N GLU A 67 3.26 10.30 -10.01
CA GLU A 67 3.38 10.68 -11.42
C GLU A 67 2.23 11.60 -11.85
N PHE A 68 1.01 11.27 -11.44
CA PHE A 68 -0.17 12.07 -11.75
C PHE A 68 -0.04 13.48 -11.16
N ARG A 69 0.44 13.60 -9.93
CA ARG A 69 0.66 14.90 -9.30
C ARG A 69 1.77 15.70 -9.98
N ALA A 70 2.83 15.02 -10.37
CA ALA A 70 3.96 15.68 -11.05
C ALA A 70 3.59 16.20 -12.45
N ALA A 71 2.62 15.56 -13.10
CA ALA A 71 2.16 15.96 -14.43
C ALA A 71 1.30 17.23 -14.43
N ARG A 72 0.89 17.70 -13.25
CA ARG A 72 0.13 18.93 -13.09
C ARG A 72 1.06 20.10 -12.82
#